data_6c7ff5361fd2a4b9ef661864ac55a2dc
#
_entry.id   6c7ff5361fd2a4b9ef661864ac55a2dc
#
_cell.length_a   1.000
_cell.length_b   1.000
_cell.length_c   1.000
_cell.angle_alpha   90.00
_cell.angle_beta   90.00
_cell.angle_gamma   90.00
#
_symmetry.space_group_name_H-M   'P 1'
#
loop_
_entity.id
_entity.type
_entity.pdbx_description
1 polymer ?
#
loop_
_entity_poly.entity_id
_entity_poly.type
_entity_poly.pdbx_seq_one_letter_code
_entity_poly.pdbx_strand_id
1 'polypeptide(L)'
;DSIVSKVKPLGKKFIFITIILFALIASMTGMSLELIIFIPFVASIILLLGYDKLVALSSTIGSIMVGYIGGVFVSFINPNTYGLTTYESFVGTSNKFANTFPKLLLLVAGIALLIYFVNKHITNVENKKVKYDLEDNTELLINEVKGNYKDIKTWPLIVILSFVFVILVLGMIPWKSLFEIEAFTKLHEWITGLSIKGFAIFPNILSTTLPALGEWNINGNPWYHYIFISLLILFATLLIALINKVKVNDTIDNFAEGCKKMLPVAILFTVAYTVLVCTYNNGFIEKIIADSASFNYGISSLLAFLGCLLNVDLYYIVASTFSPIVNLITDESIYESVAILLQGIYGIVSIVGPTSLILIFALTYFDVPYTTWLKYIWRFILGLILLLALVVSIVVLI
;
A
#
# COMPACT_ATOMS: atom_id res chain seq x y z
N ASP A 1 12.49 5.19 -22.44
CA ASP A 1 13.87 5.03 -22.92
C ASP A 1 14.85 5.99 -22.22
N SER A 2 14.58 7.31 -22.12
CA SER A 2 15.51 8.27 -21.51
C SER A 2 15.75 8.02 -20.00
N ILE A 3 14.73 7.61 -19.25
CA ILE A 3 14.87 7.25 -17.82
C ILE A 3 15.58 5.91 -17.69
N VAL A 4 15.19 4.93 -18.49
CA VAL A 4 15.81 3.61 -18.50
C VAL A 4 17.30 3.68 -18.79
N SER A 5 17.72 4.51 -19.76
CA SER A 5 19.14 4.68 -20.07
C SER A 5 19.96 5.22 -18.89
N LYS A 6 19.36 6.08 -18.04
CA LYS A 6 19.99 6.60 -16.81
C LYS A 6 20.01 5.59 -15.68
N VAL A 7 19.02 4.70 -15.63
CA VAL A 7 18.89 3.68 -14.56
C VAL A 7 19.63 2.39 -14.91
N LYS A 8 19.84 2.12 -16.19
CA LYS A 8 20.53 0.91 -16.67
C LYS A 8 21.89 0.62 -15.99
N PRO A 9 22.73 1.63 -15.69
CA PRO A 9 23.98 1.39 -14.96
C PRO A 9 23.79 0.88 -13.54
N LEU A 10 22.62 1.11 -12.92
CA LEU A 10 22.31 0.64 -11.57
C LEU A 10 21.97 -0.87 -11.54
N GLY A 11 21.43 -1.42 -12.65
CA GLY A 11 21.08 -2.85 -12.73
C GLY A 11 20.27 -3.35 -11.52
N LYS A 12 20.73 -4.44 -10.88
CA LYS A 12 20.10 -5.01 -9.68
C LYS A 12 19.98 -4.03 -8.50
N LYS A 13 20.86 -3.03 -8.41
CA LYS A 13 20.81 -2.03 -7.34
C LYS A 13 19.51 -1.20 -7.40
N PHE A 14 18.99 -0.94 -8.60
CA PHE A 14 17.70 -0.25 -8.76
C PHE A 14 16.57 -1.03 -8.09
N ILE A 15 16.51 -2.36 -8.28
CA ILE A 15 15.51 -3.23 -7.66
C ILE A 15 15.61 -3.15 -6.13
N PHE A 16 16.82 -3.24 -5.58
CA PHE A 16 17.02 -3.17 -4.12
C PHE A 16 16.63 -1.80 -3.53
N ILE A 17 16.99 -0.71 -4.24
CA ILE A 17 16.56 0.63 -3.87
C ILE A 17 15.03 0.74 -3.87
N THR A 18 14.38 0.19 -4.90
CA THR A 18 12.92 0.15 -4.99
C THR A 18 12.30 -0.58 -3.80
N ILE A 19 12.81 -1.78 -3.47
CA ILE A 19 12.34 -2.56 -2.32
C ILE A 19 12.44 -1.74 -1.02
N ILE A 20 13.58 -1.15 -0.77
CA ILE A 20 13.81 -0.36 0.45
C ILE A 20 12.87 0.85 0.47
N LEU A 21 12.78 1.58 -0.64
CA LEU A 21 11.97 2.79 -0.73
C LEU A 21 10.48 2.52 -0.49
N PHE A 22 9.91 1.55 -1.20
CA PHE A 22 8.48 1.22 -1.06
C PHE A 22 8.17 0.66 0.34
N ALA A 23 9.05 -0.17 0.91
CA ALA A 23 8.85 -0.69 2.26
C ALA A 23 8.94 0.41 3.32
N LEU A 24 9.89 1.33 3.22
CA LEU A 24 10.00 2.47 4.14
C LEU A 24 8.79 3.39 4.05
N ILE A 25 8.33 3.73 2.83
CA ILE A 25 7.16 4.58 2.66
C ILE A 25 5.93 3.92 3.26
N ALA A 26 5.65 2.67 2.92
CA ALA A 26 4.51 1.93 3.47
C ALA A 26 4.58 1.82 5.00
N SER A 27 5.77 1.56 5.57
CA SER A 27 5.98 1.50 7.02
C SER A 27 5.73 2.82 7.74
N MET A 28 6.13 3.93 7.13
CA MET A 28 6.03 5.25 7.75
C MET A 28 4.67 5.92 7.55
N THR A 29 4.00 5.66 6.44
CA THR A 29 2.79 6.38 6.03
C THR A 29 1.52 5.53 6.05
N GLY A 30 1.66 4.20 6.06
CA GLY A 30 0.54 3.29 5.88
C GLY A 30 -0.03 3.25 4.45
N MET A 31 0.64 3.88 3.48
CA MET A 31 0.19 3.87 2.08
C MET A 31 0.33 2.49 1.46
N SER A 32 -0.71 2.05 0.76
CA SER A 32 -0.71 0.84 -0.07
C SER A 32 -1.35 1.09 -1.42
N LEU A 33 -2.65 1.34 -1.46
CA LEU A 33 -3.39 1.61 -2.70
C LEU A 33 -2.94 2.91 -3.35
N GLU A 34 -2.53 3.90 -2.58
CA GLU A 34 -2.00 5.17 -3.05
C GLU A 34 -0.71 5.00 -3.87
N LEU A 35 0.07 3.98 -3.55
CA LEU A 35 1.30 3.64 -4.26
C LEU A 35 1.05 2.93 -5.60
N ILE A 36 -0.17 2.45 -5.86
CA ILE A 36 -0.56 1.81 -7.14
C ILE A 36 -0.18 2.67 -8.35
N ILE A 37 -0.26 3.99 -8.21
CA ILE A 37 0.05 4.94 -9.28
C ILE A 37 1.50 4.81 -9.76
N PHE A 38 2.43 4.55 -8.83
CA PHE A 38 3.85 4.46 -9.12
C PHE A 38 4.27 3.05 -9.56
N ILE A 39 3.46 2.01 -9.24
CA ILE A 39 3.77 0.62 -9.56
C ILE A 39 3.95 0.41 -11.07
N PRO A 40 3.03 0.83 -11.97
CA PRO A 40 3.21 0.66 -13.40
C PRO A 40 4.49 1.30 -13.92
N PHE A 41 4.82 2.50 -13.44
CA PHE A 41 6.01 3.21 -13.85
C PHE A 41 7.30 2.50 -13.42
N VAL A 42 7.40 2.13 -12.15
CA VAL A 42 8.58 1.44 -11.60
C VAL A 42 8.74 0.05 -12.21
N ALA A 43 7.64 -0.67 -12.33
CA ALA A 43 7.64 -2.01 -12.91
C ALA A 43 8.03 -2.00 -14.40
N SER A 44 7.56 -1.02 -15.17
CA SER A 44 7.99 -0.86 -16.58
C SER A 44 9.50 -0.65 -16.67
N ILE A 45 10.12 0.09 -15.75
CA ILE A 45 11.58 0.24 -15.70
C ILE A 45 12.25 -1.12 -15.42
N ILE A 46 11.75 -1.89 -14.44
CA ILE A 46 12.28 -3.20 -14.08
C ILE A 46 12.21 -4.17 -15.27
N LEU A 47 11.08 -4.20 -15.98
CA LEU A 47 10.89 -5.03 -17.17
C LEU A 47 11.83 -4.59 -18.31
N LEU A 48 11.98 -3.29 -18.56
CA LEU A 48 12.90 -2.75 -19.57
C LEU A 48 14.39 -2.98 -19.23
N LEU A 49 14.71 -3.21 -17.95
CA LEU A 49 16.04 -3.66 -17.55
C LEU A 49 16.28 -5.16 -17.82
N GLY A 50 15.26 -5.87 -18.30
CA GLY A 50 15.35 -7.31 -18.65
C GLY A 50 15.01 -8.26 -17.52
N TYR A 51 14.39 -7.77 -16.43
CA TYR A 51 13.90 -8.65 -15.35
C TYR A 51 12.44 -9.05 -15.61
N ASP A 52 12.03 -10.16 -15.00
CA ASP A 52 10.69 -10.72 -15.20
C ASP A 52 9.58 -10.02 -14.37
N LYS A 53 8.32 -10.34 -14.68
CA LYS A 53 7.14 -9.81 -14.00
C LYS A 53 7.13 -10.15 -12.51
N LEU A 54 7.66 -11.30 -12.08
CA LEU A 54 7.71 -11.71 -10.68
C LEU A 54 8.69 -10.85 -9.87
N VAL A 55 9.82 -10.47 -10.49
CA VAL A 55 10.75 -9.49 -9.89
C VAL A 55 10.06 -8.14 -9.75
N ALA A 56 9.35 -7.67 -10.77
CA ALA A 56 8.62 -6.40 -10.72
C ALA A 56 7.54 -6.41 -9.61
N LEU A 57 6.75 -7.48 -9.51
CA LEU A 57 5.72 -7.65 -8.48
C LEU A 57 6.32 -7.69 -7.07
N SER A 58 7.37 -8.51 -6.87
CA SER A 58 7.99 -8.64 -5.55
C SER A 58 8.62 -7.35 -5.08
N SER A 59 9.25 -6.60 -6.02
CA SER A 59 9.94 -5.35 -5.69
C SER A 59 8.99 -4.19 -5.41
N THR A 60 7.76 -4.28 -5.85
CA THR A 60 6.73 -3.25 -5.62
C THR A 60 5.78 -3.72 -4.51
N ILE A 61 4.91 -4.67 -4.79
CA ILE A 61 3.88 -5.12 -3.85
C ILE A 61 4.47 -5.86 -2.66
N GLY A 62 5.41 -6.77 -2.90
CA GLY A 62 6.08 -7.49 -1.81
C GLY A 62 6.73 -6.53 -0.82
N SER A 63 7.34 -5.45 -1.31
CA SER A 63 7.97 -4.45 -0.44
C SER A 63 6.97 -3.59 0.33
N ILE A 64 5.87 -3.17 -0.30
CA ILE A 64 4.79 -2.44 0.39
C ILE A 64 4.26 -3.28 1.57
N MET A 65 4.00 -4.56 1.35
CA MET A 65 3.45 -5.45 2.39
C MET A 65 4.48 -5.75 3.49
N VAL A 66 5.77 -5.87 3.17
CA VAL A 66 6.84 -5.93 4.18
C VAL A 66 6.87 -4.65 5.02
N GLY A 67 6.66 -3.50 4.39
CA GLY A 67 6.48 -2.22 5.10
C GLY A 67 5.34 -2.25 6.09
N TYR A 68 4.21 -2.87 5.74
CA TYR A 68 3.07 -3.05 6.65
C TYR A 68 3.39 -3.96 7.84
N ILE A 69 4.09 -5.08 7.63
CA ILE A 69 4.49 -5.99 8.71
C ILE A 69 5.32 -5.26 9.75
N GLY A 70 6.29 -4.45 9.30
CA GLY A 70 7.15 -3.63 10.15
C GLY A 70 6.69 -2.16 10.23
N GLY A 71 5.37 -1.90 10.14
CA GLY A 71 4.84 -0.52 10.15
C GLY A 71 5.10 0.19 11.46
N VAL A 72 5.99 1.21 11.44
CA VAL A 72 6.37 1.97 12.63
C VAL A 72 5.32 3.01 12.99
N PHE A 73 4.82 3.72 11.98
CA PHE A 73 3.82 4.79 12.14
C PHE A 73 2.53 4.47 11.39
N VAL A 74 2.24 3.19 11.16
CA VAL A 74 1.00 2.81 10.48
C VAL A 74 -0.18 3.28 11.31
N SER A 75 -0.92 4.20 10.74
CA SER A 75 -2.14 4.72 11.33
C SER A 75 -3.30 3.90 10.82
N PHE A 76 -4.11 3.41 11.74
CA PHE A 76 -5.34 2.70 11.40
C PHE A 76 -6.53 3.60 11.73
N ILE A 77 -7.54 3.57 10.88
CA ILE A 77 -8.79 4.25 11.16
C ILE A 77 -9.47 3.49 12.31
N ASN A 78 -9.70 4.18 13.41
CA ASN A 78 -10.50 3.61 14.50
C ASN A 78 -11.98 3.65 14.09
N PRO A 79 -12.64 2.49 13.92
CA PRO A 79 -14.03 2.45 13.50
C PRO A 79 -14.99 3.13 14.49
N ASN A 80 -14.61 3.23 15.77
CA ASN A 80 -15.45 3.81 16.82
C ASN A 80 -15.29 5.31 16.97
N THR A 81 -14.17 5.89 16.57
CA THR A 81 -13.85 7.31 16.80
C THR A 81 -13.66 8.11 15.52
N TYR A 82 -13.72 7.47 14.35
CA TYR A 82 -13.46 8.08 13.06
C TYR A 82 -12.14 8.86 13.00
N GLY A 83 -11.17 8.49 13.83
CA GLY A 83 -9.87 9.14 13.93
C GLY A 83 -8.73 8.21 13.59
N LEU A 84 -7.58 8.79 13.25
CA LEU A 84 -6.34 8.05 13.16
C LEU A 84 -5.97 7.52 14.53
N THR A 85 -5.71 6.22 14.59
CA THR A 85 -5.18 5.58 15.77
C THR A 85 -4.02 4.67 15.38
N THR A 86 -3.06 4.53 16.25
CA THR A 86 -2.04 3.50 16.11
C THR A 86 -2.63 2.16 16.53
N TYR A 87 -2.02 1.07 16.10
CA TYR A 87 -2.42 -0.27 16.56
C TYR A 87 -2.38 -0.37 18.08
N GLU A 88 -1.38 0.24 18.69
CA GLU A 88 -1.20 0.27 20.12
C GLU A 88 -2.38 0.97 20.83
N SER A 89 -2.81 2.13 20.32
CA SER A 89 -4.01 2.80 20.83
C SER A 89 -5.26 1.95 20.69
N PHE A 90 -5.37 1.24 19.57
CA PHE A 90 -6.51 0.37 19.30
C PHE A 90 -6.59 -0.81 20.27
N VAL A 91 -5.46 -1.43 20.58
CA VAL A 91 -5.39 -2.53 21.56
C VAL A 91 -5.28 -2.06 23.02
N GLY A 92 -5.41 -0.76 23.28
CA GLY A 92 -5.50 -0.19 24.64
C GLY A 92 -4.22 0.39 25.21
N THR A 93 -3.13 0.46 24.44
CA THR A 93 -1.90 1.12 24.91
C THR A 93 -1.96 2.62 24.63
N SER A 94 -1.47 3.43 25.55
CA SER A 94 -1.43 4.91 25.39
C SER A 94 -0.16 5.42 24.71
N ASN A 95 0.85 4.59 24.54
CA ASN A 95 2.13 4.99 23.98
C ASN A 95 2.12 4.90 22.44
N LYS A 96 2.15 6.06 21.77
CA LYS A 96 2.18 6.15 20.30
C LYS A 96 3.40 5.49 19.65
N PHE A 97 4.48 5.32 20.40
CA PHE A 97 5.74 4.73 19.94
C PHE A 97 6.03 3.36 20.56
N ALA A 98 5.01 2.75 21.18
CA ALA A 98 5.12 1.39 21.67
C ALA A 98 5.55 0.45 20.54
N ASN A 99 6.33 -0.56 20.88
CA ASN A 99 6.81 -1.55 19.90
C ASN A 99 7.68 -1.01 18.74
N THR A 100 8.20 0.22 18.83
CA THR A 100 9.03 0.79 17.74
C THR A 100 10.23 -0.10 17.42
N PHE A 101 10.92 -0.59 18.43
CA PHE A 101 12.09 -1.46 18.22
C PHE A 101 11.75 -2.81 17.58
N PRO A 102 10.77 -3.60 18.08
CA PRO A 102 10.32 -4.82 17.42
C PRO A 102 9.82 -4.59 16.00
N LYS A 103 9.10 -3.50 15.74
CA LYS A 103 8.61 -3.14 14.39
C LYS A 103 9.76 -2.82 13.45
N LEU A 104 10.75 -2.06 13.89
CA LEU A 104 11.97 -1.80 13.11
C LEU A 104 12.73 -3.08 12.81
N LEU A 105 12.82 -3.99 13.77
CA LEU A 105 13.46 -5.29 13.56
C LEU A 105 12.72 -6.09 12.48
N LEU A 106 11.37 -6.15 12.54
CA LEU A 106 10.54 -6.79 11.52
C LEU A 106 10.73 -6.14 10.15
N LEU A 107 10.77 -4.81 10.08
CA LEU A 107 10.98 -4.06 8.85
C LEU A 107 12.32 -4.38 8.23
N VAL A 108 13.40 -4.22 8.97
CA VAL A 108 14.78 -4.41 8.46
C VAL A 108 15.00 -5.87 8.08
N ALA A 109 14.61 -6.82 8.93
CA ALA A 109 14.74 -8.24 8.64
C ALA A 109 13.84 -8.68 7.47
N GLY A 110 12.61 -8.15 7.38
CA GLY A 110 11.69 -8.40 6.28
C GLY A 110 12.22 -7.87 4.94
N ILE A 111 12.77 -6.65 4.91
CA ILE A 111 13.44 -6.08 3.73
C ILE A 111 14.64 -6.95 3.33
N ALA A 112 15.50 -7.33 4.27
CA ALA A 112 16.65 -8.17 4.00
C ALA A 112 16.25 -9.54 3.43
N LEU A 113 15.21 -10.16 4.01
CA LEU A 113 14.65 -11.43 3.53
C LEU A 113 14.08 -11.28 2.10
N LEU A 114 13.36 -10.19 1.82
CA LEU A 114 12.82 -9.93 0.48
C LEU A 114 13.93 -9.70 -0.55
N ILE A 115 14.94 -8.90 -0.22
CA ILE A 115 16.10 -8.68 -1.10
C ILE A 115 16.83 -10.00 -1.37
N TYR A 116 17.06 -10.82 -0.35
CA TYR A 116 17.67 -12.15 -0.51
C TYR A 116 16.82 -13.03 -1.44
N PHE A 117 15.52 -13.09 -1.22
CA PHE A 117 14.58 -13.89 -1.99
C PHE A 117 14.55 -13.45 -3.48
N VAL A 118 14.40 -12.16 -3.73
CA VAL A 118 14.38 -11.59 -5.09
C VAL A 118 15.72 -11.78 -5.79
N ASN A 119 16.85 -11.55 -5.11
CA ASN A 119 18.18 -11.75 -5.68
C ASN A 119 18.43 -13.23 -6.06
N LYS A 120 18.00 -14.17 -5.20
CA LYS A 120 18.08 -15.60 -5.49
C LYS A 120 17.25 -15.97 -6.71
N HIS A 121 16.03 -15.40 -6.84
CA HIS A 121 15.20 -15.62 -8.02
C HIS A 121 15.88 -15.10 -9.30
N ILE A 122 16.36 -13.86 -9.29
CA ILE A 122 17.09 -13.27 -10.42
C ILE A 122 18.24 -14.18 -10.84
N THR A 123 19.06 -14.64 -9.88
CA THR A 123 20.19 -15.52 -10.17
C THR A 123 19.73 -16.87 -10.75
N ASN A 124 18.61 -17.42 -10.29
CA ASN A 124 18.07 -18.67 -10.81
C ASN A 124 17.54 -18.51 -12.24
N VAL A 125 16.91 -17.39 -12.56
CA VAL A 125 16.43 -17.06 -13.92
C VAL A 125 17.62 -16.84 -14.86
N GLU A 126 18.62 -16.06 -14.45
CA GLU A 126 19.85 -15.83 -15.23
C GLU A 126 20.56 -17.15 -15.55
N ASN A 127 20.59 -18.09 -14.59
CA ASN A 127 21.20 -19.42 -14.77
C ASN A 127 20.26 -20.44 -15.44
N LYS A 128 19.08 -20.05 -15.93
CA LYS A 128 18.08 -20.93 -16.56
C LYS A 128 17.63 -22.12 -15.70
N LYS A 129 17.72 -22.00 -14.36
CA LYS A 129 17.36 -23.06 -13.40
C LYS A 129 15.86 -23.11 -13.09
N VAL A 130 15.17 -22.01 -13.29
CA VAL A 130 13.73 -21.89 -13.04
C VAL A 130 13.10 -21.23 -14.25
N LYS A 131 12.00 -21.83 -14.73
CA LYS A 131 11.16 -21.25 -15.77
C LYS A 131 9.75 -21.23 -15.22
N TYR A 132 9.19 -20.02 -15.02
CA TYR A 132 7.77 -19.85 -14.79
C TYR A 132 7.10 -19.68 -16.15
N ASP A 133 5.94 -20.33 -16.32
CA ASP A 133 5.15 -20.22 -17.53
C ASP A 133 4.39 -18.89 -17.48
N LEU A 134 5.09 -17.84 -17.85
CA LEU A 134 4.55 -16.48 -17.96
C LEU A 134 4.55 -16.15 -19.44
N GLU A 135 3.40 -15.77 -19.96
CA GLU A 135 3.34 -15.23 -21.32
C GLU A 135 4.22 -13.99 -21.41
N ASP A 136 5.05 -13.93 -22.44
CA ASP A 136 5.97 -12.81 -22.66
C ASP A 136 5.22 -11.64 -23.29
N ASN A 137 4.20 -11.14 -22.58
CA ASN A 137 3.41 -9.98 -22.97
C ASN A 137 4.06 -8.66 -22.53
N THR A 138 5.37 -8.70 -22.27
CA THR A 138 6.13 -7.52 -21.83
C THR A 138 6.03 -6.38 -22.84
N GLU A 139 5.94 -6.72 -24.12
CA GLU A 139 5.74 -5.76 -25.22
C GLU A 139 4.40 -5.01 -25.11
N LEU A 140 3.31 -5.67 -24.69
CA LEU A 140 2.00 -5.05 -24.51
C LEU A 140 1.98 -4.03 -23.36
N LEU A 141 2.73 -4.26 -22.31
CA LEU A 141 2.85 -3.33 -21.18
C LEU A 141 3.70 -2.09 -21.51
N ILE A 142 4.62 -2.22 -22.49
CA ILE A 142 5.61 -1.20 -22.81
C ILE A 142 5.28 -0.46 -24.10
N ASN A 143 4.70 -1.13 -25.12
CA ASN A 143 4.65 -0.64 -26.52
C ASN A 143 3.30 -0.07 -26.99
N GLU A 144 2.25 -0.05 -26.17
CA GLU A 144 0.94 0.38 -26.63
C GLU A 144 0.71 1.90 -26.68
N VAL A 145 1.76 2.71 -26.58
CA VAL A 145 1.62 4.15 -26.73
C VAL A 145 1.66 4.49 -28.23
N LYS A 146 0.50 4.59 -28.85
CA LYS A 146 0.37 5.06 -30.24
C LYS A 146 0.65 6.56 -30.30
N GLY A 147 1.80 6.93 -30.81
CA GLY A 147 2.15 8.33 -31.04
C GLY A 147 3.65 8.51 -31.31
N ASN A 148 3.99 9.57 -32.03
CA ASN A 148 5.38 9.90 -32.31
C ASN A 148 5.94 10.75 -31.15
N TYR A 149 6.34 10.10 -30.06
CA TYR A 149 6.77 10.75 -28.80
C TYR A 149 8.30 10.99 -28.72
N LYS A 150 8.97 11.10 -29.86
CA LYS A 150 10.42 11.32 -29.93
C LYS A 150 10.90 12.59 -29.22
N ASP A 151 10.01 13.56 -29.02
CA ASP A 151 10.35 14.89 -28.50
C ASP A 151 9.81 15.19 -27.10
N ILE A 152 9.31 14.18 -26.36
CA ILE A 152 8.81 14.40 -25.01
C ILE A 152 9.95 14.74 -24.06
N LYS A 153 9.85 15.92 -23.46
CA LYS A 153 10.75 16.33 -22.38
C LYS A 153 10.49 15.49 -21.13
N THR A 154 11.42 14.64 -20.76
CA THR A 154 11.28 13.74 -19.59
C THR A 154 11.44 14.46 -18.24
N TRP A 155 12.15 15.58 -18.19
CA TRP A 155 12.38 16.29 -16.93
C TRP A 155 11.09 16.84 -16.29
N PRO A 156 10.10 17.42 -17.03
CA PRO A 156 8.86 17.88 -16.41
C PRO A 156 8.05 16.71 -15.83
N LEU A 157 8.06 15.56 -16.50
CA LEU A 157 7.41 14.34 -16.00
C LEU A 157 8.00 13.93 -14.64
N ILE A 158 9.33 13.87 -14.54
CA ILE A 158 10.01 13.50 -13.28
C ILE A 158 9.68 14.52 -12.19
N VAL A 159 9.73 15.82 -12.49
CA VAL A 159 9.44 16.87 -11.51
C VAL A 159 7.99 16.79 -11.02
N ILE A 160 7.03 16.66 -11.94
CA ILE A 160 5.60 16.59 -11.58
C ILE A 160 5.32 15.32 -10.77
N LEU A 161 5.82 14.15 -11.20
CA LEU A 161 5.63 12.90 -10.45
C LEU A 161 6.30 12.95 -9.07
N SER A 162 7.49 13.55 -8.96
CA SER A 162 8.15 13.75 -7.67
C SER A 162 7.36 14.70 -6.78
N PHE A 163 6.78 15.75 -7.32
CA PHE A 163 5.93 16.68 -6.60
C PHE A 163 4.65 16.00 -6.08
N VAL A 164 3.97 15.23 -6.95
CA VAL A 164 2.81 14.41 -6.57
C VAL A 164 3.19 13.46 -5.44
N PHE A 165 4.32 12.77 -5.58
CA PHE A 165 4.82 11.85 -4.56
C PHE A 165 5.08 12.54 -3.20
N VAL A 166 5.74 13.70 -3.21
CA VAL A 166 5.98 14.48 -1.99
C VAL A 166 4.68 14.93 -1.35
N ILE A 167 3.71 15.42 -2.13
CA ILE A 167 2.39 15.81 -1.61
C ILE A 167 1.66 14.61 -0.99
N LEU A 168 1.71 13.44 -1.63
CA LEU A 168 1.11 12.22 -1.09
C LEU A 168 1.71 11.85 0.26
N VAL A 169 3.04 11.82 0.35
CA VAL A 169 3.73 11.52 1.61
C VAL A 169 3.38 12.55 2.68
N LEU A 170 3.41 13.84 2.35
CA LEU A 170 3.07 14.91 3.30
C LEU A 170 1.59 14.86 3.71
N GLY A 171 0.69 14.49 2.81
CA GLY A 171 -0.74 14.38 3.07
C GLY A 171 -1.10 13.22 4.01
N MET A 172 -0.35 12.13 3.93
CA MET A 172 -0.65 10.88 4.65
C MET A 172 -0.03 10.83 6.05
N ILE A 173 1.07 11.55 6.30
CA ILE A 173 1.71 11.58 7.63
C ILE A 173 0.92 12.52 8.55
N PRO A 174 0.39 12.07 9.69
CA PRO A 174 -0.40 12.89 10.60
C PRO A 174 0.50 13.80 11.47
N TRP A 175 1.01 14.86 10.86
CA TRP A 175 2.01 15.78 11.44
C TRP A 175 1.60 16.36 12.80
N LYS A 176 0.33 16.79 12.91
CA LYS A 176 -0.18 17.40 14.14
C LYS A 176 -0.32 16.37 15.27
N SER A 177 -0.88 15.20 14.98
CA SER A 177 -1.16 14.20 16.02
C SER A 177 0.06 13.41 16.47
N LEU A 178 1.04 13.15 15.57
CA LEU A 178 2.27 12.42 15.91
C LEU A 178 3.41 13.31 16.39
N PHE A 179 3.59 14.46 15.72
CA PHE A 179 4.77 15.30 15.91
C PHE A 179 4.46 16.69 16.44
N GLU A 180 3.17 17.01 16.71
CA GLU A 180 2.71 18.33 17.16
C GLU A 180 3.06 19.49 16.19
N ILE A 181 3.27 19.16 14.89
CA ILE A 181 3.60 20.13 13.85
C ILE A 181 2.31 20.71 13.26
N GLU A 182 2.02 21.98 13.56
CA GLU A 182 0.84 22.69 13.05
C GLU A 182 1.06 23.46 11.74
N ALA A 183 2.26 23.44 11.19
CA ALA A 183 2.59 24.24 10.01
C ALA A 183 1.67 23.96 8.81
N PHE A 184 1.29 22.71 8.59
CA PHE A 184 0.41 22.31 7.49
C PHE A 184 -1.03 22.70 7.72
N THR A 185 -1.52 22.64 8.96
CA THR A 185 -2.86 23.14 9.35
C THR A 185 -2.95 24.64 9.14
N LYS A 186 -1.94 25.41 9.58
CA LYS A 186 -1.88 26.87 9.36
C LYS A 186 -1.78 27.24 7.88
N LEU A 187 -1.01 26.48 7.09
CA LEU A 187 -0.94 26.66 5.64
C LEU A 187 -2.31 26.41 5.00
N HIS A 188 -3.01 25.38 5.42
CA HIS A 188 -4.35 25.05 4.95
C HIS A 188 -5.35 26.17 5.28
N GLU A 189 -5.38 26.65 6.52
CA GLU A 189 -6.23 27.76 6.96
C GLU A 189 -5.94 29.03 6.15
N TRP A 190 -4.67 29.33 5.89
CA TRP A 190 -4.28 30.45 5.05
C TRP A 190 -4.78 30.31 3.61
N ILE A 191 -4.59 29.13 2.98
CA ILE A 191 -5.05 28.87 1.61
C ILE A 191 -6.57 28.93 1.52
N THR A 192 -7.28 28.27 2.43
CA THR A 192 -8.75 28.21 2.42
C THR A 192 -9.39 29.55 2.81
N GLY A 193 -8.69 30.38 3.57
CA GLY A 193 -9.10 31.72 3.93
C GLY A 193 -8.92 32.78 2.83
N LEU A 194 -8.29 32.43 1.68
CA LEU A 194 -8.11 33.38 0.58
C LEU A 194 -9.45 33.85 0.02
N SER A 195 -9.64 35.16 0.00
CA SER A 195 -10.83 35.78 -0.52
C SER A 195 -10.50 36.95 -1.48
N ILE A 196 -11.28 37.11 -2.54
CA ILE A 196 -11.20 38.25 -3.45
C ILE A 196 -12.46 39.09 -3.32
N LYS A 197 -12.32 40.33 -2.88
CA LYS A 197 -13.45 41.26 -2.65
C LYS A 197 -14.56 40.65 -1.78
N GLY A 198 -14.20 39.91 -0.73
CA GLY A 198 -15.15 39.24 0.16
C GLY A 198 -15.72 37.90 -0.34
N PHE A 199 -15.37 37.48 -1.56
CA PHE A 199 -15.73 36.17 -2.08
C PHE A 199 -14.65 35.18 -1.69
N ALA A 200 -14.98 34.22 -0.83
CA ALA A 200 -14.08 33.16 -0.43
C ALA A 200 -13.90 32.17 -1.59
N ILE A 201 -12.66 32.04 -2.09
CA ILE A 201 -12.36 31.27 -3.32
C ILE A 201 -12.58 29.78 -3.07
N PHE A 202 -11.91 29.22 -2.08
CA PHE A 202 -11.90 27.78 -1.85
C PHE A 202 -13.23 27.22 -1.34
N PRO A 203 -13.90 27.81 -0.32
CA PRO A 203 -15.19 27.30 0.14
C PRO A 203 -16.28 27.32 -0.93
N ASN A 204 -16.23 28.30 -1.84
CA ASN A 204 -17.27 28.47 -2.86
C ASN A 204 -16.99 27.71 -4.16
N ILE A 205 -15.71 27.40 -4.48
CA ILE A 205 -15.34 26.71 -5.72
C ILE A 205 -15.10 25.20 -5.48
N LEU A 206 -14.40 24.85 -4.38
CA LEU A 206 -13.93 23.48 -4.13
C LEU A 206 -14.62 22.79 -2.95
N SER A 207 -15.58 23.44 -2.30
CA SER A 207 -16.19 22.97 -1.06
C SER A 207 -15.24 23.05 0.16
N THR A 208 -15.79 23.15 1.36
CA THR A 208 -15.07 23.24 2.65
C THR A 208 -14.38 21.94 3.08
N THR A 209 -14.36 20.94 2.20
CA THR A 209 -13.95 19.56 2.53
C THR A 209 -12.53 19.18 2.11
N LEU A 210 -11.71 20.15 1.63
CA LEU A 210 -10.28 19.88 1.39
C LEU A 210 -9.58 19.69 2.74
N PRO A 211 -9.09 18.47 3.08
CA PRO A 211 -8.35 18.28 4.31
C PRO A 211 -6.95 18.91 4.21
N ALA A 212 -6.42 19.35 5.34
CA ALA A 212 -5.03 19.80 5.41
C ALA A 212 -4.05 18.67 5.07
N LEU A 213 -2.86 19.02 4.61
CA LEU A 213 -1.78 18.05 4.50
C LEU A 213 -1.50 17.44 5.89
N GLY A 214 -1.49 16.12 5.95
CA GLY A 214 -1.39 15.38 7.21
C GLY A 214 -2.72 15.01 7.85
N GLU A 215 -3.84 15.38 7.24
CA GLU A 215 -5.18 15.04 7.73
C GLU A 215 -5.98 14.19 6.72
N TRP A 216 -5.33 13.66 5.70
CA TRP A 216 -6.03 12.93 4.64
C TRP A 216 -6.70 11.64 5.12
N ASN A 217 -6.17 11.05 6.20
CA ASN A 217 -6.73 9.85 6.83
C ASN A 217 -7.65 10.13 8.04
N ILE A 218 -7.81 11.41 8.46
CA ILE A 218 -8.42 11.75 9.75
C ILE A 218 -9.94 11.87 9.68
N ASN A 219 -10.52 12.17 8.52
CA ASN A 219 -11.92 12.60 8.43
C ASN A 219 -12.96 11.47 8.42
N GLY A 220 -12.63 10.29 8.92
CA GLY A 220 -13.59 9.21 9.17
C GLY A 220 -14.27 8.60 7.95
N ASN A 221 -13.98 9.11 6.77
CA ASN A 221 -14.44 8.52 5.52
C ASN A 221 -13.23 7.93 4.78
N PRO A 222 -13.09 6.61 4.75
CA PRO A 222 -11.93 5.96 4.13
C PRO A 222 -11.79 6.24 2.62
N TRP A 223 -12.80 6.84 2.00
CA TRP A 223 -12.80 7.16 0.57
C TRP A 223 -12.40 8.59 0.25
N TYR A 224 -12.39 9.50 1.23
CA TYR A 224 -12.11 10.91 0.98
C TYR A 224 -10.74 11.16 0.39
N HIS A 225 -9.70 10.53 0.94
CA HIS A 225 -8.35 10.69 0.45
C HIS A 225 -8.17 10.17 -0.99
N TYR A 226 -8.89 9.10 -1.40
CA TYR A 226 -8.83 8.59 -2.77
C TYR A 226 -9.38 9.59 -3.79
N ILE A 227 -10.38 10.37 -3.43
CA ILE A 227 -10.92 11.44 -4.29
C ILE A 227 -9.86 12.52 -4.51
N PHE A 228 -9.20 12.97 -3.44
CA PHE A 228 -8.13 13.98 -3.55
C PHE A 228 -6.92 13.49 -4.34
N ILE A 229 -6.51 12.26 -4.09
CA ILE A 229 -5.43 11.62 -4.85
C ILE A 229 -5.80 11.55 -6.33
N SER A 230 -7.01 11.14 -6.66
CA SER A 230 -7.49 11.05 -8.04
C SER A 230 -7.51 12.43 -8.72
N LEU A 231 -7.97 13.47 -8.03
CA LEU A 231 -7.95 14.84 -8.54
C LEU A 231 -6.52 15.36 -8.73
N LEU A 232 -5.62 15.09 -7.79
CA LEU A 232 -4.21 15.47 -7.88
C LEU A 232 -3.53 14.84 -9.10
N ILE A 233 -3.81 13.54 -9.36
CA ILE A 233 -3.27 12.82 -10.51
C ILE A 233 -3.87 13.34 -11.81
N LEU A 234 -5.18 13.57 -11.86
CA LEU A 234 -5.84 14.14 -13.03
C LEU A 234 -5.22 15.48 -13.37
N PHE A 235 -5.03 16.35 -12.37
CA PHE A 235 -4.40 17.66 -12.57
C PHE A 235 -2.94 17.52 -13.03
N ALA A 236 -2.17 16.63 -12.43
CA ALA A 236 -0.79 16.34 -12.85
C ALA A 236 -0.74 15.84 -14.29
N THR A 237 -1.66 14.96 -14.69
CA THR A 237 -1.76 14.43 -16.06
C THR A 237 -2.06 15.52 -17.06
N LEU A 238 -3.00 16.41 -16.74
CA LEU A 238 -3.33 17.57 -17.58
C LEU A 238 -2.13 18.52 -17.71
N LEU A 239 -1.40 18.78 -16.63
CA LEU A 239 -0.18 19.61 -16.68
C LEU A 239 0.89 18.98 -17.55
N ILE A 240 1.11 17.66 -17.45
CA ILE A 240 2.07 16.94 -18.28
C ILE A 240 1.67 17.03 -19.76
N ALA A 241 0.39 16.86 -20.07
CA ALA A 241 -0.14 16.98 -21.43
C ALA A 241 0.07 18.40 -22.00
N LEU A 242 -0.24 19.44 -21.22
CA LEU A 242 -0.06 20.84 -21.60
C LEU A 242 1.42 21.19 -21.86
N ILE A 243 2.32 20.81 -20.96
CA ILE A 243 3.76 21.10 -21.09
C ILE A 243 4.36 20.42 -22.32
N ASN A 244 3.91 19.20 -22.61
CA ASN A 244 4.36 18.43 -23.76
C ASN A 244 3.58 18.73 -25.05
N LYS A 245 2.61 19.67 -24.98
CA LYS A 245 1.78 20.08 -26.13
C LYS A 245 1.05 18.89 -26.78
N VAL A 246 0.61 17.92 -25.96
CA VAL A 246 -0.18 16.78 -26.42
C VAL A 246 -1.55 17.30 -26.88
N LYS A 247 -2.04 16.82 -28.00
CA LYS A 247 -3.38 17.21 -28.50
C LYS A 247 -4.46 16.71 -27.56
N VAL A 248 -5.52 17.49 -27.43
CA VAL A 248 -6.65 17.14 -26.55
C VAL A 248 -7.24 15.79 -26.91
N ASN A 249 -7.43 15.49 -28.20
CA ASN A 249 -7.96 14.21 -28.66
C ASN A 249 -7.05 13.04 -28.23
N ASP A 250 -5.72 13.17 -28.42
CA ASP A 250 -4.77 12.14 -28.00
C ASP A 250 -4.79 11.93 -26.48
N THR A 251 -4.99 13.02 -25.71
CA THR A 251 -5.13 12.94 -24.26
C THR A 251 -6.38 12.19 -23.86
N ILE A 252 -7.52 12.46 -24.51
CA ILE A 252 -8.79 11.76 -24.26
C ILE A 252 -8.69 10.30 -24.67
N ASP A 253 -8.11 9.99 -25.82
CA ASP A 253 -7.95 8.62 -26.31
C ASP A 253 -7.05 7.79 -25.37
N ASN A 254 -5.93 8.35 -24.93
CA ASN A 254 -5.04 7.71 -23.98
C ASN A 254 -5.72 7.48 -22.62
N PHE A 255 -6.53 8.43 -22.15
CA PHE A 255 -7.31 8.27 -20.92
C PHE A 255 -8.34 7.14 -21.05
N ALA A 256 -9.08 7.11 -22.17
CA ALA A 256 -10.06 6.07 -22.46
C ALA A 256 -9.41 4.67 -22.53
N GLU A 257 -8.22 4.58 -23.13
CA GLU A 257 -7.46 3.33 -23.19
C GLU A 257 -6.97 2.89 -21.79
N GLY A 258 -6.49 3.83 -20.97
CA GLY A 258 -6.17 3.58 -19.57
C GLY A 258 -7.38 3.04 -18.78
N CYS A 259 -8.56 3.63 -18.96
CA CYS A 259 -9.80 3.12 -18.35
C CYS A 259 -10.13 1.69 -18.79
N LYS A 260 -9.97 1.36 -20.08
CA LYS A 260 -10.20 -0.01 -20.59
C LYS A 260 -9.28 -1.02 -19.92
N LYS A 261 -7.98 -0.68 -19.74
CA LYS A 261 -7.00 -1.56 -19.08
C LYS A 261 -7.34 -1.78 -17.60
N MET A 262 -7.90 -0.76 -16.93
CA MET A 262 -8.27 -0.83 -15.51
C MET A 262 -9.65 -1.45 -15.26
N LEU A 263 -10.47 -1.65 -16.28
CA LEU A 263 -11.82 -2.22 -16.13
C LEU A 263 -11.83 -3.59 -15.45
N PRO A 264 -10.98 -4.58 -15.83
CA PRO A 264 -10.90 -5.86 -15.13
C PRO A 264 -10.55 -5.71 -13.65
N VAL A 265 -9.64 -4.81 -13.32
CA VAL A 265 -9.27 -4.51 -11.93
C VAL A 265 -10.46 -3.96 -11.16
N ALA A 266 -11.20 -3.01 -11.74
CA ALA A 266 -12.37 -2.40 -11.11
C ALA A 266 -13.49 -3.44 -10.85
N ILE A 267 -13.72 -4.37 -11.79
CA ILE A 267 -14.68 -5.46 -11.62
C ILE A 267 -14.25 -6.38 -10.46
N LEU A 268 -12.98 -6.79 -10.41
CA LEU A 268 -12.47 -7.64 -9.35
C LEU A 268 -12.50 -6.94 -7.98
N PHE A 269 -12.23 -5.64 -7.93
CA PHE A 269 -12.41 -4.84 -6.71
C PHE A 269 -13.86 -4.86 -6.24
N THR A 270 -14.83 -4.68 -7.16
CA THR A 270 -16.25 -4.73 -6.83
C THR A 270 -16.64 -6.10 -6.26
N VAL A 271 -16.12 -7.18 -6.84
CA VAL A 271 -16.37 -8.55 -6.33
C VAL A 271 -15.74 -8.72 -4.94
N ALA A 272 -14.50 -8.28 -4.73
CA ALA A 272 -13.82 -8.36 -3.44
C ALA A 272 -14.57 -7.57 -2.37
N TYR A 273 -15.04 -6.35 -2.66
CA TYR A 273 -15.86 -5.57 -1.74
C TYR A 273 -17.23 -6.19 -1.49
N THR A 274 -17.82 -6.86 -2.47
CA THR A 274 -19.09 -7.60 -2.25
C THR A 274 -18.88 -8.71 -1.23
N VAL A 275 -17.82 -9.51 -1.37
CA VAL A 275 -17.47 -10.55 -0.38
C VAL A 275 -17.25 -9.94 0.99
N LEU A 276 -16.51 -8.82 1.06
CA LEU A 276 -16.24 -8.09 2.29
C LEU A 276 -17.53 -7.64 2.98
N VAL A 277 -18.44 -6.97 2.27
CA VAL A 277 -19.72 -6.50 2.83
C VAL A 277 -20.59 -7.67 3.30
N CYS A 278 -20.62 -8.75 2.54
CA CYS A 278 -21.37 -9.96 2.93
C CYS A 278 -20.80 -10.60 4.21
N THR A 279 -19.49 -10.73 4.32
CA THR A 279 -18.83 -11.33 5.50
C THR A 279 -18.96 -10.46 6.73
N TYR A 280 -18.81 -9.15 6.58
CA TYR A 280 -18.96 -8.18 7.67
C TYR A 280 -20.39 -8.15 8.23
N ASN A 281 -21.40 -8.03 7.35
CA ASN A 281 -22.81 -7.94 7.78
C ASN A 281 -23.33 -9.24 8.42
N ASN A 282 -22.78 -10.40 8.05
CA ASN A 282 -23.17 -11.66 8.66
C ASN A 282 -22.55 -11.90 10.05
N GLY A 283 -21.51 -11.16 10.42
CA GLY A 283 -20.80 -11.32 11.69
C GLY A 283 -20.26 -12.74 11.92
N PHE A 284 -19.97 -13.49 10.85
CA PHE A 284 -19.57 -14.90 10.92
C PHE A 284 -18.28 -15.09 11.70
N ILE A 285 -17.25 -14.33 11.38
CA ILE A 285 -15.94 -14.38 12.06
C ILE A 285 -16.07 -13.93 13.51
N GLU A 286 -16.82 -12.86 13.75
CA GLU A 286 -17.08 -12.32 15.09
C GLU A 286 -17.74 -13.34 16.00
N LYS A 287 -18.72 -14.11 15.49
CA LYS A 287 -19.36 -15.19 16.23
C LYS A 287 -18.39 -16.31 16.60
N ILE A 288 -17.55 -16.75 15.64
CA ILE A 288 -16.56 -17.80 15.91
C ILE A 288 -15.54 -17.32 16.96
N ILE A 289 -15.15 -16.06 16.95
CA ILE A 289 -14.24 -15.48 17.94
C ILE A 289 -14.94 -15.41 19.31
N ALA A 290 -16.19 -14.95 19.35
CA ALA A 290 -16.97 -14.84 20.58
C ALA A 290 -17.21 -16.20 21.28
N ASP A 291 -17.28 -17.28 20.52
CA ASP A 291 -17.37 -18.65 21.07
C ASP A 291 -16.05 -19.13 21.70
N SER A 292 -14.95 -18.39 21.54
CA SER A 292 -13.67 -18.69 22.18
C SER A 292 -13.69 -18.22 23.63
N ALA A 293 -13.40 -19.12 24.58
CA ALA A 293 -13.53 -18.83 26.02
C ALA A 293 -12.51 -17.80 26.54
N SER A 294 -11.35 -17.68 25.90
CA SER A 294 -10.25 -16.78 26.30
C SER A 294 -9.26 -16.57 25.15
N PHE A 295 -8.44 -15.52 25.27
CA PHE A 295 -7.35 -15.28 24.34
C PHE A 295 -6.31 -16.42 24.39
N ASN A 296 -5.90 -16.86 23.21
CA ASN A 296 -4.79 -17.81 23.02
C ASN A 296 -4.03 -17.44 21.75
N TYR A 297 -2.72 -17.24 21.83
CA TYR A 297 -1.90 -16.81 20.68
C TYR A 297 -2.09 -17.70 19.45
N GLY A 298 -2.13 -19.02 19.59
CA GLY A 298 -2.28 -19.96 18.47
C GLY A 298 -3.65 -19.86 17.80
N ILE A 299 -4.72 -19.97 18.60
CA ILE A 299 -6.10 -19.90 18.10
C ILE A 299 -6.40 -18.50 17.54
N SER A 300 -6.04 -17.45 18.27
CA SER A 300 -6.26 -16.07 17.84
C SER A 300 -5.48 -15.72 16.56
N SER A 301 -4.25 -16.25 16.40
CA SER A 301 -3.49 -16.10 15.15
C SER A 301 -4.18 -16.79 13.98
N LEU A 302 -4.71 -17.99 14.18
CA LEU A 302 -5.44 -18.71 13.13
C LEU A 302 -6.72 -17.97 12.73
N LEU A 303 -7.49 -17.49 13.72
CA LEU A 303 -8.71 -16.71 13.49
C LEU A 303 -8.40 -15.38 12.79
N ALA A 304 -7.34 -14.68 13.19
CA ALA A 304 -6.87 -13.46 12.53
C ALA A 304 -6.46 -13.75 11.08
N PHE A 305 -5.74 -14.84 10.84
CA PHE A 305 -5.34 -15.25 9.50
C PHE A 305 -6.56 -15.54 8.61
N LEU A 306 -7.53 -16.32 9.10
CA LEU A 306 -8.77 -16.64 8.37
C LEU A 306 -9.61 -15.38 8.13
N GLY A 307 -9.74 -14.52 9.14
CA GLY A 307 -10.44 -13.24 8.98
C GLY A 307 -9.79 -12.38 7.88
N CYS A 308 -8.46 -12.25 7.90
CA CYS A 308 -7.72 -11.52 6.88
C CYS A 308 -7.85 -12.14 5.47
N LEU A 309 -7.94 -13.47 5.32
CA LEU A 309 -8.17 -14.09 4.02
C LEU A 309 -9.52 -13.74 3.41
N LEU A 310 -10.54 -13.60 4.26
CA LEU A 310 -11.90 -13.23 3.82
C LEU A 310 -12.02 -11.73 3.56
N ASN A 311 -11.24 -10.92 4.27
CA ASN A 311 -11.37 -9.48 4.23
C ASN A 311 -10.03 -8.81 4.53
N VAL A 312 -9.33 -8.33 3.51
CA VAL A 312 -8.05 -7.63 3.66
C VAL A 312 -8.21 -6.11 3.78
N ASP A 313 -9.42 -5.57 3.70
CA ASP A 313 -9.64 -4.16 3.98
C ASP A 313 -9.44 -3.87 5.46
N LEU A 314 -8.49 -2.97 5.79
CA LEU A 314 -8.06 -2.75 7.15
C LEU A 314 -9.18 -2.27 8.07
N TYR A 315 -10.04 -1.36 7.59
CA TYR A 315 -11.16 -0.85 8.38
C TYR A 315 -12.09 -1.97 8.85
N TYR A 316 -12.47 -2.84 7.92
CA TYR A 316 -13.39 -3.93 8.20
C TYR A 316 -12.74 -5.07 8.98
N ILE A 317 -11.47 -5.39 8.74
CA ILE A 317 -10.77 -6.45 9.48
C ILE A 317 -10.57 -6.06 10.96
N VAL A 318 -10.28 -4.78 11.21
CA VAL A 318 -10.18 -4.27 12.57
C VAL A 318 -11.53 -4.45 13.28
N ALA A 319 -12.64 -4.06 12.67
CA ALA A 319 -13.96 -4.16 13.29
C ALA A 319 -14.44 -5.62 13.44
N SER A 320 -14.27 -6.45 12.39
CA SER A 320 -14.85 -7.80 12.35
C SER A 320 -14.00 -8.89 13.00
N THR A 321 -12.71 -8.66 13.14
CA THR A 321 -11.78 -9.72 13.59
C THR A 321 -10.87 -9.27 14.71
N PHE A 322 -10.17 -8.14 14.53
CA PHE A 322 -9.15 -7.74 15.50
C PHE A 322 -9.76 -7.23 16.81
N SER A 323 -10.80 -6.39 16.76
CA SER A 323 -11.52 -5.96 17.98
C SER A 323 -12.09 -7.14 18.77
N PRO A 324 -12.82 -8.09 18.16
CA PRO A 324 -13.28 -9.28 18.88
C PRO A 324 -12.16 -10.10 19.51
N ILE A 325 -11.00 -10.24 18.82
CA ILE A 325 -9.84 -10.95 19.40
C ILE A 325 -9.28 -10.19 20.61
N VAL A 326 -9.14 -8.88 20.51
CA VAL A 326 -8.63 -8.03 21.60
C VAL A 326 -9.56 -8.07 22.81
N ASN A 327 -10.86 -8.14 22.61
CA ASN A 327 -11.85 -8.25 23.70
C ASN A 327 -11.76 -9.56 24.48
N LEU A 328 -11.07 -10.58 23.97
CA LEU A 328 -10.79 -11.82 24.74
C LEU A 328 -9.61 -11.69 25.70
N ILE A 329 -8.86 -10.59 25.63
CA ILE A 329 -7.68 -10.37 26.46
C ILE A 329 -8.12 -9.85 27.82
N THR A 330 -7.72 -10.56 28.87
CA THR A 330 -7.97 -10.18 30.28
C THR A 330 -6.74 -9.56 30.93
N ASP A 331 -5.55 -9.79 30.38
CA ASP A 331 -4.27 -9.28 30.86
C ASP A 331 -3.73 -8.22 29.90
N GLU A 332 -3.77 -6.96 30.32
CA GLU A 332 -3.31 -5.84 29.51
C GLU A 332 -1.80 -5.87 29.18
N SER A 333 -1.01 -6.62 29.94
CA SER A 333 0.44 -6.75 29.72
C SER A 333 0.80 -7.32 28.35
N ILE A 334 -0.11 -8.10 27.74
CA ILE A 334 0.12 -8.72 26.43
C ILE A 334 -0.35 -7.86 25.24
N TYR A 335 -0.96 -6.69 25.45
CA TYR A 335 -1.50 -5.86 24.38
C TYR A 335 -0.45 -5.49 23.31
N GLU A 336 0.76 -5.19 23.74
CA GLU A 336 1.84 -4.81 22.80
C GLU A 336 2.26 -5.96 21.89
N SER A 337 2.36 -7.17 22.43
CA SER A 337 2.71 -8.36 21.64
C SER A 337 1.57 -8.75 20.68
N VAL A 338 0.32 -8.59 21.11
CA VAL A 338 -0.85 -8.83 20.26
C VAL A 338 -0.94 -7.81 19.13
N ALA A 339 -0.63 -6.54 19.40
CA ALA A 339 -0.58 -5.50 18.35
C ALA A 339 0.40 -5.86 17.23
N ILE A 340 1.62 -6.30 17.59
CA ILE A 340 2.63 -6.77 16.61
C ILE A 340 2.13 -8.00 15.85
N LEU A 341 1.54 -8.95 16.56
CA LEU A 341 1.02 -10.17 15.96
C LEU A 341 -0.05 -9.90 14.91
N LEU A 342 -1.08 -9.12 15.27
CA LEU A 342 -2.20 -8.80 14.37
C LEU A 342 -1.72 -7.99 13.15
N GLN A 343 -0.86 -7.00 13.36
CA GLN A 343 -0.26 -6.21 12.29
C GLN A 343 0.58 -7.10 11.35
N GLY A 344 1.39 -7.98 11.91
CA GLY A 344 2.21 -8.91 11.15
C GLY A 344 1.38 -9.89 10.32
N ILE A 345 0.31 -10.46 10.90
CA ILE A 345 -0.62 -11.34 10.18
C ILE A 345 -1.29 -10.59 9.04
N TYR A 346 -1.80 -9.37 9.29
CA TYR A 346 -2.40 -8.53 8.25
C TYR A 346 -1.45 -8.32 7.07
N GLY A 347 -0.22 -7.90 7.34
CA GLY A 347 0.78 -7.68 6.28
C GLY A 347 1.12 -8.96 5.50
N ILE A 348 1.29 -10.10 6.19
CA ILE A 348 1.58 -11.39 5.56
C ILE A 348 0.42 -11.84 4.68
N VAL A 349 -0.82 -11.77 5.19
CA VAL A 349 -2.00 -12.19 4.43
C VAL A 349 -2.24 -11.28 3.24
N SER A 350 -1.94 -9.99 3.34
CA SER A 350 -2.06 -9.05 2.23
C SER A 350 -1.19 -9.40 1.01
N ILE A 351 -0.12 -10.19 1.20
CA ILE A 351 0.73 -10.67 0.09
C ILE A 351 0.07 -11.82 -0.69
N VAL A 352 -0.80 -12.60 -0.04
CA VAL A 352 -1.37 -13.83 -0.62
C VAL A 352 -2.89 -13.86 -0.60
N GLY A 353 -3.54 -12.99 0.14
CA GLY A 353 -5.00 -12.99 0.29
C GLY A 353 -5.72 -12.68 -1.02
N PRO A 354 -6.69 -13.51 -1.42
CA PRO A 354 -7.43 -13.32 -2.67
C PRO A 354 -8.30 -12.05 -2.67
N THR A 355 -8.57 -11.49 -1.51
CA THR A 355 -9.32 -10.23 -1.33
C THR A 355 -8.42 -9.00 -1.24
N SER A 356 -7.10 -9.17 -1.31
CA SER A 356 -6.14 -8.06 -1.26
C SER A 356 -6.21 -7.21 -2.53
N LEU A 357 -6.73 -6.00 -2.42
CA LEU A 357 -6.96 -5.11 -3.56
C LEU A 357 -5.65 -4.77 -4.30
N ILE A 358 -4.58 -4.53 -3.56
CA ILE A 358 -3.28 -4.24 -4.15
C ILE A 358 -2.71 -5.47 -4.90
N LEU A 359 -2.94 -6.67 -4.39
CA LEU A 359 -2.55 -7.90 -5.06
C LEU A 359 -3.41 -8.16 -6.30
N ILE A 360 -4.73 -7.98 -6.20
CA ILE A 360 -5.66 -8.07 -7.34
C ILE A 360 -5.21 -7.13 -8.45
N PHE A 361 -4.98 -5.84 -8.12
CA PHE A 361 -4.48 -4.87 -9.07
C PHE A 361 -3.24 -5.37 -9.80
N ALA A 362 -2.23 -5.77 -9.04
CA ALA A 362 -0.95 -6.11 -9.61
C ALA A 362 -0.98 -7.38 -10.47
N LEU A 363 -1.61 -8.44 -9.98
CA LEU A 363 -1.71 -9.69 -10.74
C LEU A 363 -2.49 -9.47 -12.04
N THR A 364 -3.57 -8.67 -11.99
CA THR A 364 -4.38 -8.34 -13.16
C THR A 364 -3.62 -7.44 -14.13
N TYR A 365 -2.95 -6.39 -13.61
CA TYR A 365 -2.19 -5.46 -14.44
C TYR A 365 -1.02 -6.11 -15.17
N PHE A 366 -0.29 -7.01 -14.50
CA PHE A 366 0.86 -7.72 -15.06
C PHE A 366 0.50 -9.02 -15.77
N ASP A 367 -0.78 -9.38 -15.78
CA ASP A 367 -1.24 -10.66 -16.33
C ASP A 367 -0.44 -11.85 -15.76
N VAL A 368 -0.40 -11.94 -14.42
CA VAL A 368 0.24 -13.02 -13.69
C VAL A 368 -0.82 -13.88 -13.03
N PRO A 369 -0.90 -15.19 -13.35
CA PRO A 369 -1.85 -16.08 -12.70
C PRO A 369 -1.61 -16.16 -11.20
N TYR A 370 -2.68 -16.08 -10.40
CA TYR A 370 -2.62 -16.16 -8.94
C TYR A 370 -1.89 -17.41 -8.43
N THR A 371 -2.12 -18.55 -9.08
CA THR A 371 -1.44 -19.80 -8.75
C THR A 371 0.07 -19.75 -8.97
N THR A 372 0.51 -19.03 -10.01
CA THR A 372 1.94 -18.82 -10.30
C THR A 372 2.58 -17.94 -9.23
N TRP A 373 1.88 -16.87 -8.83
CA TRP A 373 2.30 -16.02 -7.71
C TRP A 373 2.45 -16.81 -6.41
N LEU A 374 1.45 -17.60 -6.03
CA LEU A 374 1.50 -18.43 -4.82
C LEU A 374 2.67 -19.44 -4.86
N LYS A 375 2.87 -20.12 -5.99
CA LYS A 375 4.01 -21.05 -6.17
C LYS A 375 5.35 -20.36 -6.06
N TYR A 376 5.44 -19.10 -6.44
CA TYR A 376 6.65 -18.32 -6.34
C TYR A 376 6.89 -17.85 -4.91
N ILE A 377 5.91 -17.22 -4.25
CA ILE A 377 6.10 -16.44 -3.04
C ILE A 377 6.07 -17.26 -1.73
N TRP A 378 5.55 -18.49 -1.74
CA TRP A 378 5.28 -19.30 -0.53
C TRP A 378 6.49 -19.46 0.43
N ARG A 379 7.71 -19.62 -0.11
CA ARG A 379 8.93 -19.76 0.71
C ARG A 379 9.26 -18.47 1.46
N PHE A 380 9.02 -17.34 0.80
CA PHE A 380 9.17 -16.03 1.42
C PHE A 380 8.14 -15.84 2.54
N ILE A 381 6.90 -16.22 2.30
CA ILE A 381 5.83 -16.19 3.32
C ILE A 381 6.18 -17.03 4.54
N LEU A 382 6.69 -18.25 4.35
CA LEU A 382 7.15 -19.06 5.48
C LEU A 382 8.27 -18.36 6.27
N GLY A 383 9.21 -17.74 5.58
CA GLY A 383 10.26 -16.93 6.23
C GLY A 383 9.70 -15.77 7.06
N LEU A 384 8.68 -15.07 6.54
CA LEU A 384 8.01 -13.98 7.27
C LEU A 384 7.23 -14.48 8.48
N ILE A 385 6.52 -15.62 8.36
CA ILE A 385 5.80 -16.23 9.50
C ILE A 385 6.78 -16.60 10.61
N LEU A 386 7.90 -17.23 10.28
CA LEU A 386 8.95 -17.57 11.25
C LEU A 386 9.56 -16.33 11.90
N LEU A 387 9.83 -15.29 11.11
CA LEU A 387 10.32 -14.01 11.61
C LEU A 387 9.33 -13.35 12.57
N LEU A 388 8.05 -13.29 12.20
CA LEU A 388 7.00 -12.75 13.05
C LEU A 388 6.88 -13.53 14.36
N ALA A 389 6.82 -14.86 14.29
CA ALA A 389 6.75 -15.72 15.47
C ALA A 389 7.95 -15.52 16.41
N LEU A 390 9.15 -15.38 15.86
CA LEU A 390 10.35 -15.12 16.65
C LEU A 390 10.27 -13.76 17.37
N VAL A 391 9.89 -12.69 16.64
CA VAL A 391 9.81 -11.35 17.23
C VAL A 391 8.71 -11.27 18.29
N VAL A 392 7.53 -11.84 18.03
CA VAL A 392 6.44 -11.90 19.03
C VAL A 392 6.88 -12.68 20.25
N SER A 393 7.57 -13.83 20.08
CA SER A 393 8.08 -14.61 21.20
C SER A 393 9.08 -13.84 22.06
N ILE A 394 9.96 -13.04 21.43
CA ILE A 394 10.89 -12.16 22.17
C ILE A 394 10.12 -11.11 22.98
N VAL A 395 9.12 -10.47 22.38
CA VAL A 395 8.33 -9.42 23.05
C VAL A 395 7.51 -9.98 24.23
N VAL A 396 7.02 -11.22 24.12
CA VAL A 396 6.31 -11.89 25.22
C VAL A 396 7.23 -12.27 26.38
N LEU A 397 8.52 -12.48 26.13
CA LEU A 397 9.50 -12.90 27.15
C LEU A 397 10.16 -11.72 27.90
N ILE A 398 10.05 -10.51 27.33
CA ILE A 398 10.60 -9.28 27.95
C ILE A 398 9.50 -8.58 28.76
#